data_4da179206decf438db0a30bc37448cb3
#
_entry.id   4da179206decf438db0a30bc37448cb3
#
_cell.length_a   1.000
_cell.length_b   1.000
_cell.length_c   1.000
_cell.angle_alpha   90.00
_cell.angle_beta   90.00
_cell.angle_gamma   90.00
#
_symmetry.space_group_name_H-M   'P 1'
#
loop_
_entity.id
_entity.type
_entity.pdbx_description
1 polymer ?
#
loop_
_entity_poly.entity_id
_entity_poly.type
_entity_poly.pdbx_seq_one_letter_code
_entity_poly.pdbx_strand_id
1 'polypeptide(L)'
;MKKSLLLIVFILILIVLMSGCLPKTPKEITGPTWTSKYTVPLIKKTKDNNNTQIFWGTPPNEDPTKEQEGLGLEDVDTDLGFSHQGDEPLQVDLLTERITITLEDIGGEVEIIDLPGGFPGGSYPLPEPQTIKISIPELNGYSNVTLSDNSVDYNHIKITLNAPAGDDGFTLELKEGSNSLDTAIFAVGESEGTLSVAGLIIASNADLSIVADGSLSIASGTDRVGFTLDPAPFEVESFTITAETFNTIQDNFGGETVKIVETFDLPENADEFALQLRTAGLTFIPQSLPANLNLSGQLTIEGLNELGLPIEGLYFTRPISLPSIPELQLIGVAEGEEHDLNSILNSEPRPHSLRMTVGSFSANVTPEEELTITYPATISLNYEAKMGLKSLVHTPAKGGEDSGEAKIPDDTPVDFKNAKIFFEINNTSPAGLSLEIWLSPNPINAENPSSDPSAFKNELTISPSSRKTSIISLSEKQFTDLTDPGMVYHQIIITNTSDATPAPGPFTEDHYLEVTVWAQVECLVNKR
;
A
#
# COMPACT_ATOMS: atom_id res chain seq x y z
N MET A 1 59.55 -56.17 42.29
CA MET A 1 59.48 -55.41 43.55
C MET A 1 60.37 -54.16 43.60
N LYS A 2 61.62 -54.17 43.06
CA LYS A 2 62.51 -52.98 43.17
C LYS A 2 62.04 -51.75 42.37
N LYS A 3 61.33 -51.90 41.22
CA LYS A 3 60.84 -50.76 40.42
C LYS A 3 59.63 -50.04 41.04
N SER A 4 58.75 -50.77 41.72
CA SER A 4 57.61 -50.17 42.41
C SER A 4 58.03 -49.37 43.66
N LEU A 5 59.06 -49.80 44.34
CA LEU A 5 59.56 -49.11 45.49
C LEU A 5 60.20 -47.77 45.10
N LEU A 6 60.91 -47.75 43.96
CA LEU A 6 61.53 -46.53 43.46
C LEU A 6 60.50 -45.48 43.02
N LEU A 7 59.40 -45.92 42.44
CA LEU A 7 58.28 -45.03 42.04
C LEU A 7 57.58 -44.43 43.27
N ILE A 8 57.38 -45.23 44.31
CA ILE A 8 56.75 -44.74 45.58
C ILE A 8 57.64 -43.75 46.26
N VAL A 9 58.97 -44.00 46.31
CA VAL A 9 59.95 -43.06 46.87
C VAL A 9 59.99 -41.77 46.06
N PHE A 10 59.91 -41.84 44.75
CA PHE A 10 59.90 -40.67 43.87
C PHE A 10 58.63 -39.81 44.07
N ILE A 11 57.46 -40.47 44.19
CA ILE A 11 56.17 -39.81 44.49
C ILE A 11 56.22 -39.17 45.90
N LEU A 12 56.80 -39.84 46.90
CA LEU A 12 56.95 -39.30 48.25
C LEU A 12 57.88 -38.07 48.27
N ILE A 13 58.99 -38.12 47.54
CA ILE A 13 59.90 -36.99 47.43
C ILE A 13 59.20 -35.83 46.67
N LEU A 14 58.42 -36.11 45.66
CA LEU A 14 57.65 -35.07 44.93
C LEU A 14 56.58 -34.43 45.84
N ILE A 15 55.88 -35.21 46.68
CA ILE A 15 54.94 -34.72 47.67
C ILE A 15 55.63 -33.86 48.76
N VAL A 16 56.79 -34.26 49.21
CA VAL A 16 57.59 -33.53 50.19
C VAL A 16 58.15 -32.23 49.60
N LEU A 17 58.58 -32.25 48.34
CA LEU A 17 59.03 -31.06 47.62
C LEU A 17 57.85 -30.12 47.31
N MET A 18 56.67 -30.62 46.99
CA MET A 18 55.51 -29.78 46.85
C MET A 18 54.96 -29.24 48.18
N SER A 19 55.03 -30.04 49.28
CA SER A 19 54.61 -29.56 50.59
C SER A 19 55.60 -28.60 51.28
N GLY A 20 56.86 -28.64 50.83
CA GLY A 20 57.89 -27.69 51.34
C GLY A 20 57.88 -26.34 50.61
N CYS A 21 57.16 -26.25 49.46
CA CYS A 21 57.04 -25.01 48.70
C CYS A 21 55.69 -24.31 48.84
N LEU A 22 54.84 -24.72 49.79
CA LEU A 22 53.73 -23.86 50.18
C LEU A 22 54.30 -22.65 50.92
N PRO A 23 54.33 -21.47 50.30
CA PRO A 23 54.73 -20.29 51.01
C PRO A 23 53.71 -20.12 52.14
N LYS A 24 54.19 -20.01 53.37
CA LYS A 24 53.37 -19.57 54.52
C LYS A 24 52.68 -18.32 54.05
N THR A 25 51.36 -18.34 53.92
CA THR A 25 50.57 -17.16 53.55
C THR A 25 51.06 -16.00 54.46
N PRO A 26 51.73 -15.00 53.92
CA PRO A 26 52.12 -13.82 54.73
C PRO A 26 50.82 -13.14 55.16
N LYS A 27 50.76 -12.69 56.42
CA LYS A 27 49.60 -11.99 56.97
C LYS A 27 49.31 -10.66 56.24
N GLU A 28 50.28 -10.17 55.50
CA GLU A 28 50.20 -9.01 54.64
C GLU A 28 51.08 -9.28 53.41
N ILE A 29 50.52 -9.49 52.26
CA ILE A 29 51.25 -9.60 51.02
C ILE A 29 51.37 -8.18 50.45
N THR A 30 52.46 -7.55 50.64
CA THR A 30 52.94 -6.44 49.82
C THR A 30 53.68 -7.00 48.60
N GLY A 31 52.98 -7.86 47.81
CA GLY A 31 53.46 -8.38 46.54
C GLY A 31 53.25 -7.38 45.43
N PRO A 32 53.91 -7.54 44.26
CA PRO A 32 53.70 -6.67 43.17
C PRO A 32 52.22 -6.77 42.73
N THR A 33 51.51 -5.65 42.73
CA THR A 33 50.18 -5.51 42.15
C THR A 33 50.32 -5.61 40.61
N TRP A 34 49.69 -6.60 40.00
CA TRP A 34 49.61 -6.67 38.56
C TRP A 34 48.25 -6.17 38.09
N THR A 35 48.26 -5.49 36.98
CA THR A 35 47.07 -5.07 36.29
C THR A 35 46.69 -6.14 35.30
N SER A 36 45.48 -6.67 35.38
CA SER A 36 44.90 -7.52 34.37
C SER A 36 43.86 -6.72 33.57
N LYS A 37 43.80 -6.97 32.28
CA LYS A 37 42.80 -6.37 31.40
C LYS A 37 41.78 -7.42 31.05
N TYR A 38 40.52 -7.13 31.27
CA TYR A 38 39.39 -7.97 30.88
C TYR A 38 38.55 -7.23 29.84
N THR A 39 38.06 -7.97 28.84
CA THR A 39 37.14 -7.44 27.84
C THR A 39 35.75 -8.00 28.12
N VAL A 40 34.80 -7.11 28.29
CA VAL A 40 33.40 -7.44 28.57
C VAL A 40 32.56 -6.94 27.39
N PRO A 41 31.87 -7.81 26.63
CA PRO A 41 30.95 -7.36 25.60
C PRO A 41 29.73 -6.71 26.29
N LEU A 42 29.38 -5.50 25.86
CA LEU A 42 28.21 -4.76 26.36
C LEU A 42 27.04 -4.83 25.37
N ILE A 43 27.36 -4.93 24.07
CA ILE A 43 26.41 -5.33 23.04
C ILE A 43 26.95 -6.66 22.50
N LYS A 44 26.18 -7.71 22.70
CA LYS A 44 26.64 -9.07 22.45
C LYS A 44 26.53 -9.39 20.97
N LYS A 45 27.64 -9.80 20.38
CA LYS A 45 27.65 -10.48 19.10
C LYS A 45 27.30 -11.94 19.38
N THR A 46 26.07 -12.37 19.15
CA THR A 46 25.71 -13.79 19.23
C THR A 46 26.36 -14.54 18.06
N LYS A 47 26.85 -15.75 18.33
CA LYS A 47 27.68 -16.51 17.41
C LYS A 47 26.95 -16.96 16.14
N ASP A 48 25.64 -16.96 16.17
CA ASP A 48 24.75 -17.50 15.14
C ASP A 48 23.76 -16.44 14.56
N ASN A 49 23.70 -15.23 15.11
CA ASN A 49 22.89 -14.14 14.60
C ASN A 49 23.74 -12.88 14.49
N ASN A 50 23.74 -12.28 13.33
CA ASN A 50 24.39 -10.98 13.09
C ASN A 50 23.58 -9.81 13.71
N ASN A 51 23.05 -9.98 14.92
CA ASN A 51 22.14 -9.04 15.59
C ASN A 51 22.75 -7.67 15.95
N THR A 52 23.99 -7.42 15.57
CA THR A 52 24.58 -6.09 15.63
C THR A 52 24.65 -5.40 14.27
N GLN A 53 24.14 -6.05 13.23
CA GLN A 53 24.07 -5.49 11.89
C GLN A 53 22.63 -5.12 11.60
N ILE A 54 22.41 -3.85 11.28
CA ILE A 54 21.14 -3.32 10.81
C ILE A 54 21.29 -3.16 9.32
N PHE A 55 20.57 -3.97 8.54
CA PHE A 55 20.55 -3.85 7.10
C PHE A 55 19.57 -2.76 6.70
N TRP A 56 19.95 -1.89 5.77
CA TRP A 56 19.11 -0.83 5.27
C TRP A 56 18.09 -1.34 4.24
N GLY A 57 18.55 -2.14 3.29
CA GLY A 57 17.71 -2.86 2.37
C GLY A 57 17.44 -4.29 2.84
N THR A 58 16.77 -5.09 2.03
CA THR A 58 16.63 -6.55 2.25
C THR A 58 17.95 -7.22 1.90
N PRO A 59 18.66 -7.85 2.84
CA PRO A 59 19.95 -8.46 2.53
C PRO A 59 19.78 -9.63 1.56
N PRO A 60 20.77 -9.88 0.68
CA PRO A 60 20.74 -11.04 -0.19
C PRO A 60 20.67 -12.31 0.64
N ASN A 61 19.69 -13.13 0.37
CA ASN A 61 19.46 -14.37 1.12
C ASN A 61 20.52 -15.41 0.74
N GLU A 62 21.59 -15.55 1.53
CA GLU A 62 22.61 -16.58 1.33
C GLU A 62 22.08 -17.99 1.68
N ASP A 63 21.02 -18.08 2.47
CA ASP A 63 20.35 -19.33 2.84
C ASP A 63 18.83 -19.18 2.58
N PRO A 64 18.29 -19.81 1.52
CA PRO A 64 16.86 -19.71 1.19
C PRO A 64 15.93 -20.31 2.25
N THR A 65 16.47 -20.88 3.32
CA THR A 65 15.70 -21.39 4.46
C THR A 65 15.66 -20.40 5.64
N LYS A 66 16.41 -19.28 5.53
CA LYS A 66 16.43 -18.21 6.55
C LYS A 66 16.14 -16.90 5.84
N GLU A 67 14.94 -16.43 5.94
CA GLU A 67 14.55 -15.08 5.57
C GLU A 67 15.22 -14.11 6.56
N GLN A 68 16.38 -13.59 6.20
CA GLN A 68 16.96 -12.43 6.88
C GLN A 68 16.45 -11.19 6.17
N GLU A 69 15.30 -10.72 6.60
CA GLU A 69 14.75 -9.47 6.10
C GLU A 69 15.49 -8.29 6.74
N GLY A 70 15.90 -7.35 5.92
CA GLY A 70 16.41 -6.06 6.35
C GLY A 70 15.28 -5.13 6.74
N LEU A 71 15.60 -3.88 7.04
CA LEU A 71 14.60 -2.86 7.36
C LEU A 71 13.90 -2.32 6.10
N GLY A 72 14.35 -2.70 4.90
CA GLY A 72 13.78 -2.19 3.66
C GLY A 72 13.97 -0.68 3.46
N LEU A 73 14.98 -0.09 4.11
CA LEU A 73 15.26 1.34 4.00
C LEU A 73 15.95 1.67 2.68
N GLU A 74 15.54 2.77 2.09
CA GLU A 74 16.08 3.30 0.85
C GLU A 74 16.23 4.83 0.91
N ASP A 75 16.76 5.42 -0.14
CA ASP A 75 16.89 6.87 -0.27
C ASP A 75 15.55 7.47 -0.73
N VAL A 76 14.94 8.28 0.11
CA VAL A 76 13.66 8.95 -0.16
C VAL A 76 13.89 10.46 -0.09
N ASP A 77 14.00 11.10 -1.25
CA ASP A 77 14.12 12.58 -1.37
C ASP A 77 15.21 13.22 -0.48
N THR A 78 16.34 12.55 -0.28
CA THR A 78 17.45 12.93 0.61
C THR A 78 17.40 12.41 2.05
N ASP A 79 16.31 11.82 2.49
CA ASP A 79 16.21 11.13 3.77
C ASP A 79 16.37 9.62 3.59
N LEU A 80 16.83 8.96 4.62
CA LEU A 80 16.72 7.51 4.74
C LEU A 80 15.26 7.19 5.04
N GLY A 81 14.67 6.22 4.35
CA GLY A 81 13.25 5.98 4.55
C GLY A 81 12.72 4.74 3.84
N PHE A 82 11.44 4.77 3.58
CA PHE A 82 10.71 3.75 2.85
C PHE A 82 10.01 4.39 1.67
N SER A 83 10.06 3.75 0.53
CA SER A 83 9.17 4.07 -0.57
C SER A 83 8.41 2.82 -0.98
N HIS A 84 7.17 3.00 -1.37
CA HIS A 84 6.35 1.94 -1.90
C HIS A 84 5.55 2.49 -3.06
N GLN A 85 5.63 1.83 -4.18
CA GLN A 85 4.80 2.09 -5.33
C GLN A 85 3.94 0.85 -5.57
N GLY A 86 2.62 1.03 -5.68
CA GLY A 86 1.73 -0.08 -5.94
C GLY A 86 2.07 -0.78 -7.26
N ASP A 87 2.15 -2.10 -7.22
CA ASP A 87 2.44 -2.92 -8.40
C ASP A 87 1.29 -2.86 -9.42
N GLU A 88 0.06 -2.73 -8.94
CA GLU A 88 -1.14 -2.59 -9.73
C GLU A 88 -1.90 -1.32 -9.34
N PRO A 89 -2.50 -0.62 -10.33
CA PRO A 89 -3.32 0.54 -10.02
C PRO A 89 -4.57 0.11 -9.24
N LEU A 90 -4.93 0.92 -8.26
CA LEU A 90 -6.19 0.79 -7.56
C LEU A 90 -7.34 1.07 -8.53
N GLN A 91 -8.35 0.21 -8.55
CA GLN A 91 -9.51 0.36 -9.42
C GLN A 91 -10.69 0.91 -8.63
N VAL A 92 -11.26 2.01 -9.11
CA VAL A 92 -12.47 2.62 -8.52
C VAL A 92 -13.58 2.59 -9.54
N ASP A 93 -14.59 1.75 -9.32
CA ASP A 93 -15.75 1.70 -10.18
C ASP A 93 -16.64 2.90 -9.88
N LEU A 94 -16.80 3.79 -10.86
CA LEU A 94 -17.67 4.97 -10.75
C LEU A 94 -19.14 4.58 -10.86
N LEU A 95 -19.42 3.60 -11.72
CA LEU A 95 -20.76 3.06 -11.93
C LEU A 95 -20.66 1.54 -11.92
N THR A 96 -21.42 0.90 -11.06
CA THR A 96 -21.44 -0.56 -10.91
C THR A 96 -22.27 -1.24 -11.99
N GLU A 97 -23.27 -0.55 -12.54
CA GLU A 97 -24.16 -1.08 -13.55
C GLU A 97 -24.16 -0.19 -14.81
N ARG A 98 -24.17 -0.81 -15.98
CA ARG A 98 -24.36 -0.08 -17.23
C ARG A 98 -25.75 0.52 -17.28
N ILE A 99 -25.84 1.75 -17.78
CA ILE A 99 -27.13 2.37 -18.07
C ILE A 99 -27.75 1.64 -19.26
N THR A 100 -28.98 1.22 -19.10
CA THR A 100 -29.83 0.71 -20.18
C THR A 100 -30.99 1.65 -20.38
N ILE A 101 -31.29 1.95 -21.64
CA ILE A 101 -32.44 2.78 -22.04
C ILE A 101 -33.52 1.86 -22.54
N THR A 102 -34.70 1.92 -21.92
CA THR A 102 -35.83 1.11 -22.32
C THR A 102 -36.82 2.00 -23.11
N LEU A 103 -37.06 1.69 -24.35
CA LEU A 103 -37.94 2.50 -25.21
C LEU A 103 -39.38 2.00 -25.14
N GLU A 104 -40.01 2.05 -23.98
CA GLU A 104 -41.39 1.61 -23.80
C GLU A 104 -42.39 2.37 -24.72
N ASP A 105 -42.11 3.65 -24.96
CA ASP A 105 -42.96 4.50 -25.80
C ASP A 105 -42.83 4.26 -27.30
N ILE A 106 -41.81 3.51 -27.76
CA ILE A 106 -41.61 3.14 -29.16
C ILE A 106 -42.17 1.76 -29.44
N GLY A 107 -42.33 0.92 -28.42
CA GLY A 107 -42.92 -0.40 -28.54
C GLY A 107 -44.41 -0.31 -28.90
N GLY A 108 -44.85 -1.07 -29.85
CA GLY A 108 -46.27 -1.17 -30.18
C GLY A 108 -46.58 -1.22 -31.68
N GLU A 109 -47.86 -1.20 -31.98
CA GLU A 109 -48.38 -1.26 -33.35
C GLU A 109 -48.34 0.14 -33.99
N VAL A 110 -47.63 0.21 -35.12
CA VAL A 110 -47.54 1.41 -35.97
C VAL A 110 -48.39 1.21 -37.19
N GLU A 111 -49.38 2.07 -37.35
CA GLU A 111 -50.26 2.05 -38.52
C GLU A 111 -49.60 2.84 -39.65
N ILE A 112 -49.45 2.21 -40.82
CA ILE A 112 -48.89 2.83 -42.04
C ILE A 112 -49.99 3.39 -42.91
N ILE A 113 -51.06 2.59 -43.16
CA ILE A 113 -52.12 2.92 -44.08
C ILE A 113 -53.47 2.40 -43.60
N ASP A 114 -54.49 3.26 -43.70
CA ASP A 114 -55.89 2.90 -43.68
C ASP A 114 -56.34 2.49 -45.11
N LEU A 115 -56.77 1.28 -45.22
CA LEU A 115 -57.27 0.79 -46.52
C LEU A 115 -58.75 1.08 -46.68
N PRO A 116 -59.21 1.38 -47.93
CA PRO A 116 -60.65 1.53 -48.17
C PRO A 116 -61.33 0.20 -47.89
N GLY A 117 -62.47 0.24 -47.20
CA GLY A 117 -63.25 -0.95 -46.86
C GLY A 117 -63.54 -1.79 -48.08
N GLY A 118 -63.28 -3.12 -47.99
CA GLY A 118 -63.49 -4.07 -49.08
C GLY A 118 -62.30 -4.25 -50.03
N PHE A 119 -61.10 -3.97 -49.59
CA PHE A 119 -59.89 -4.25 -50.35
C PHE A 119 -59.84 -5.72 -50.81
N PRO A 120 -59.64 -5.99 -52.14
CA PRO A 120 -59.80 -7.35 -52.69
C PRO A 120 -58.67 -8.31 -52.33
N GLY A 121 -57.61 -7.83 -51.67
CA GLY A 121 -56.35 -8.55 -51.39
C GLY A 121 -55.40 -8.48 -52.60
N GLY A 122 -54.10 -8.71 -52.30
CA GLY A 122 -53.01 -8.69 -53.28
C GLY A 122 -51.82 -7.81 -52.82
N SER A 123 -50.86 -7.66 -53.73
CA SER A 123 -49.70 -6.79 -53.49
C SER A 123 -50.10 -5.32 -53.57
N TYR A 124 -49.85 -4.56 -52.56
CA TYR A 124 -50.16 -3.14 -52.46
C TYR A 124 -48.87 -2.33 -52.32
N PRO A 125 -48.44 -1.59 -53.33
CA PRO A 125 -47.29 -0.69 -53.24
C PRO A 125 -47.66 0.55 -52.41
N LEU A 126 -46.77 0.99 -51.59
CA LEU A 126 -46.88 2.28 -50.89
C LEU A 126 -46.82 3.41 -51.93
N PRO A 127 -47.82 4.34 -51.98
CA PRO A 127 -47.87 5.40 -53.01
C PRO A 127 -46.69 6.37 -52.89
N GLU A 128 -46.13 6.52 -51.64
CA GLU A 128 -44.95 7.28 -51.31
C GLU A 128 -44.37 6.74 -50.03
N PRO A 129 -43.05 6.93 -49.76
CA PRO A 129 -42.44 6.53 -48.53
C PRO A 129 -43.10 7.20 -47.31
N GLN A 130 -43.45 6.40 -46.31
CA GLN A 130 -44.08 6.88 -45.07
C GLN A 130 -43.03 7.12 -43.98
N THR A 131 -43.03 8.32 -43.39
CA THR A 131 -42.08 8.71 -42.33
C THR A 131 -42.77 8.72 -40.98
N ILE A 132 -42.25 7.93 -40.04
CA ILE A 132 -42.73 7.80 -38.68
C ILE A 132 -41.67 8.38 -37.74
N LYS A 133 -42.00 9.40 -36.97
CA LYS A 133 -41.08 10.01 -36.01
C LYS A 133 -40.95 9.15 -34.77
N ILE A 134 -39.71 9.03 -34.28
CA ILE A 134 -39.37 8.33 -33.05
C ILE A 134 -38.97 9.36 -32.01
N SER A 135 -39.54 9.28 -30.82
CA SER A 135 -39.17 10.08 -29.67
C SER A 135 -38.49 9.19 -28.63
N ILE A 136 -37.36 9.65 -28.10
CA ILE A 136 -36.63 8.96 -27.02
C ILE A 136 -36.58 9.88 -25.79
N PRO A 137 -37.66 9.90 -24.99
CA PRO A 137 -37.80 10.83 -23.86
C PRO A 137 -36.76 10.58 -22.76
N GLU A 138 -36.28 9.34 -22.63
CA GLU A 138 -35.25 8.98 -21.62
C GLU A 138 -33.89 9.62 -21.86
N LEU A 139 -33.65 10.19 -23.06
CA LEU A 139 -32.43 10.96 -23.33
C LEU A 139 -32.50 12.40 -22.82
N ASN A 140 -33.59 12.82 -22.22
CA ASN A 140 -33.69 14.14 -21.62
C ASN A 140 -32.62 14.31 -20.53
N GLY A 141 -31.70 15.27 -20.75
CA GLY A 141 -30.59 15.55 -19.85
C GLY A 141 -29.26 14.95 -20.28
N TYR A 142 -29.24 14.10 -21.30
CA TYR A 142 -28.01 13.63 -21.95
C TYR A 142 -27.78 14.43 -23.23
N SER A 143 -26.55 14.96 -23.42
CA SER A 143 -26.19 15.67 -24.65
C SER A 143 -25.98 14.68 -25.79
N ASN A 144 -25.27 13.60 -25.52
CA ASN A 144 -25.00 12.50 -26.44
C ASN A 144 -25.00 11.16 -25.73
N VAL A 145 -25.44 10.12 -26.39
CA VAL A 145 -25.37 8.74 -25.93
C VAL A 145 -24.77 7.89 -27.04
N THR A 146 -23.71 7.15 -26.77
CA THR A 146 -23.16 6.14 -27.69
C THR A 146 -23.64 4.77 -27.23
N LEU A 147 -24.26 4.01 -28.11
CA LEU A 147 -24.71 2.66 -27.84
C LEU A 147 -23.58 1.66 -28.06
N SER A 148 -23.54 0.59 -27.27
CA SER A 148 -22.55 -0.47 -27.44
C SER A 148 -22.73 -1.22 -28.76
N ASP A 149 -21.66 -1.91 -29.19
CA ASP A 149 -21.69 -2.74 -30.41
C ASP A 149 -22.45 -4.07 -30.22
N ASN A 150 -23.02 -4.33 -29.04
CA ASN A 150 -23.77 -5.56 -28.76
C ASN A 150 -25.17 -5.50 -29.39
N SER A 151 -25.33 -6.15 -30.55
CA SER A 151 -26.61 -6.24 -31.28
C SER A 151 -27.34 -7.56 -31.08
N VAL A 152 -26.83 -8.47 -30.27
CA VAL A 152 -27.46 -9.79 -30.05
C VAL A 152 -28.58 -9.72 -29.03
N ASP A 153 -28.24 -9.21 -27.83
CA ASP A 153 -29.18 -9.10 -26.71
C ASP A 153 -29.72 -7.68 -26.54
N TYR A 154 -29.00 -6.69 -27.07
CA TYR A 154 -29.25 -5.25 -26.90
C TYR A 154 -29.21 -4.53 -28.26
N ASN A 155 -29.54 -3.27 -28.27
CA ASN A 155 -29.28 -2.32 -29.36
C ASN A 155 -29.88 -2.76 -30.69
N HIS A 156 -31.06 -3.36 -30.65
CA HIS A 156 -31.81 -3.70 -31.86
C HIS A 156 -33.30 -3.50 -31.64
N ILE A 157 -34.03 -3.32 -32.75
CA ILE A 157 -35.48 -3.21 -32.76
C ILE A 157 -36.00 -4.35 -33.67
N LYS A 158 -36.71 -5.31 -33.09
CA LYS A 158 -37.40 -6.32 -33.84
C LYS A 158 -38.64 -5.72 -34.48
N ILE A 159 -38.90 -6.12 -35.70
CA ILE A 159 -40.02 -5.63 -36.49
C ILE A 159 -40.84 -6.81 -36.95
N THR A 160 -42.15 -6.70 -36.74
CA THR A 160 -43.09 -7.67 -37.27
C THR A 160 -44.12 -6.93 -38.12
N LEU A 161 -44.14 -7.18 -39.44
CA LEU A 161 -45.15 -6.66 -40.34
C LEU A 161 -46.46 -7.41 -40.11
N ASN A 162 -47.59 -6.70 -40.04
CA ASN A 162 -48.91 -7.33 -39.91
C ASN A 162 -49.41 -7.87 -41.23
N ALA A 163 -48.73 -7.56 -42.35
CA ALA A 163 -48.88 -8.18 -43.65
C ALA A 163 -47.49 -8.45 -44.25
N PRO A 164 -47.19 -9.62 -44.81
CA PRO A 164 -45.89 -9.92 -45.39
C PRO A 164 -45.53 -9.00 -46.55
N ALA A 165 -44.22 -8.86 -46.85
CA ALA A 165 -43.75 -8.08 -47.99
C ALA A 165 -44.32 -8.57 -49.29
N GLY A 166 -44.74 -7.64 -50.14
CA GLY A 166 -45.31 -7.88 -51.43
C GLY A 166 -44.29 -8.08 -52.56
N ASP A 167 -44.76 -8.00 -53.83
CA ASP A 167 -43.94 -8.38 -55.00
C ASP A 167 -42.64 -7.57 -55.17
N ASP A 168 -42.63 -6.31 -54.73
CA ASP A 168 -41.46 -5.44 -54.83
C ASP A 168 -40.56 -5.50 -53.58
N GLY A 169 -40.92 -6.35 -52.59
CA GLY A 169 -40.28 -6.34 -51.25
C GLY A 169 -40.73 -5.13 -50.40
N PHE A 170 -40.23 -5.06 -49.19
CA PHE A 170 -40.55 -3.97 -48.27
C PHE A 170 -39.29 -3.58 -47.47
N THR A 171 -39.13 -2.30 -47.19
CA THR A 171 -37.99 -1.79 -46.43
C THR A 171 -38.44 -0.85 -45.32
N LEU A 172 -37.76 -0.96 -44.18
CA LEU A 172 -37.85 0.01 -43.09
C LEU A 172 -36.46 0.57 -42.85
N GLU A 173 -36.29 1.86 -43.08
CA GLU A 173 -35.01 2.56 -42.93
C GLU A 173 -35.07 3.47 -41.70
N LEU A 174 -34.16 3.24 -40.75
CA LEU A 174 -33.96 4.13 -39.60
C LEU A 174 -33.09 5.30 -40.04
N LYS A 175 -33.55 6.51 -39.77
CA LYS A 175 -32.85 7.77 -40.10
C LYS A 175 -32.69 8.70 -38.93
N GLU A 176 -31.58 9.47 -38.99
CA GLU A 176 -31.41 10.69 -38.21
C GLU A 176 -31.40 11.88 -39.19
N GLY A 177 -32.49 12.63 -39.20
CA GLY A 177 -32.69 13.66 -40.22
C GLY A 177 -32.68 13.09 -41.62
N SER A 178 -31.64 13.41 -42.42
CA SER A 178 -31.45 12.87 -43.77
C SER A 178 -30.51 11.66 -43.86
N ASN A 179 -29.82 11.31 -42.74
CA ASN A 179 -28.83 10.23 -42.74
C ASN A 179 -29.49 8.89 -42.47
N SER A 180 -29.20 7.89 -43.30
CA SER A 180 -29.57 6.50 -43.05
C SER A 180 -28.66 5.91 -41.98
N LEU A 181 -29.26 5.32 -40.93
CA LEU A 181 -28.52 4.67 -39.84
C LEU A 181 -28.48 3.16 -40.06
N ASP A 182 -29.65 2.55 -40.36
CA ASP A 182 -29.78 1.13 -40.67
C ASP A 182 -31.05 0.86 -41.50
N THR A 183 -31.10 -0.30 -42.13
CA THR A 183 -32.23 -0.68 -43.00
C THR A 183 -32.61 -2.15 -42.81
N ALA A 184 -33.81 -2.41 -42.38
CA ALA A 184 -34.40 -3.74 -42.41
C ALA A 184 -35.03 -3.99 -43.80
N ILE A 185 -34.58 -5.03 -44.48
CA ILE A 185 -35.05 -5.43 -45.81
C ILE A 185 -35.87 -6.71 -45.66
N PHE A 186 -37.10 -6.67 -46.13
CA PHE A 186 -38.01 -7.82 -46.15
C PHE A 186 -38.15 -8.32 -47.57
N ALA A 187 -37.71 -9.54 -47.82
CA ALA A 187 -37.96 -10.20 -49.11
C ALA A 187 -39.43 -10.56 -49.25
N VAL A 188 -39.84 -10.84 -50.49
CA VAL A 188 -41.24 -11.23 -50.81
C VAL A 188 -41.71 -12.36 -49.92
N GLY A 189 -42.82 -12.13 -49.22
CA GLY A 189 -43.41 -13.10 -48.28
C GLY A 189 -42.83 -13.08 -46.87
N GLU A 190 -41.79 -12.30 -46.58
CA GLU A 190 -41.24 -12.12 -45.23
C GLU A 190 -42.04 -11.09 -44.43
N SER A 191 -42.13 -11.30 -43.12
CA SER A 191 -42.85 -10.42 -42.19
C SER A 191 -42.03 -10.06 -40.94
N GLU A 192 -40.85 -10.63 -40.75
CA GLU A 192 -39.99 -10.37 -39.62
C GLU A 192 -38.67 -9.77 -40.07
N GLY A 193 -38.18 -8.78 -39.34
CA GLY A 193 -36.94 -8.09 -39.62
C GLY A 193 -36.35 -7.48 -38.34
N THR A 194 -35.17 -6.90 -38.46
CA THR A 194 -34.48 -6.26 -37.33
C THR A 194 -33.76 -5.02 -37.84
N LEU A 195 -33.87 -3.92 -37.10
CA LEU A 195 -33.03 -2.75 -37.23
C LEU A 195 -31.98 -2.78 -36.11
N SER A 196 -30.73 -2.60 -36.48
CA SER A 196 -29.63 -2.46 -35.53
C SER A 196 -29.39 -0.99 -35.21
N VAL A 197 -29.21 -0.70 -33.93
CA VAL A 197 -28.78 0.61 -33.44
C VAL A 197 -27.42 0.51 -32.72
N ALA A 198 -26.77 -0.66 -32.83
CA ALA A 198 -25.45 -0.89 -32.22
C ALA A 198 -24.41 0.08 -32.76
N GLY A 199 -23.59 0.64 -31.88
CA GLY A 199 -22.53 1.61 -32.20
C GLY A 199 -23.03 2.99 -32.62
N LEU A 200 -24.36 3.26 -32.58
CA LEU A 200 -24.89 4.58 -32.94
C LEU A 200 -24.62 5.62 -31.83
N ILE A 201 -24.37 6.85 -32.28
CA ILE A 201 -24.31 8.03 -31.41
C ILE A 201 -25.65 8.76 -31.59
N ILE A 202 -26.40 8.88 -30.50
CA ILE A 202 -27.71 9.52 -30.47
C ILE A 202 -27.59 10.82 -29.67
N ALA A 203 -27.81 11.96 -30.32
CA ALA A 203 -27.87 13.25 -29.62
C ALA A 203 -29.24 13.42 -28.94
N SER A 204 -29.31 14.20 -27.88
CA SER A 204 -30.57 14.46 -27.14
C SER A 204 -31.66 15.14 -28.00
N ASN A 205 -31.26 15.81 -29.06
CA ASN A 205 -32.14 16.47 -30.01
C ASN A 205 -32.19 15.76 -31.37
N ALA A 206 -31.81 14.46 -31.43
CA ALA A 206 -31.81 13.69 -32.65
C ALA A 206 -33.23 13.59 -33.21
N ASP A 207 -33.41 13.95 -34.50
CA ASP A 207 -34.67 13.79 -35.25
C ASP A 207 -34.68 12.39 -35.87
N LEU A 208 -34.99 11.40 -35.02
CA LEU A 208 -35.05 10.00 -35.43
C LEU A 208 -36.39 9.69 -36.10
N SER A 209 -36.33 8.94 -37.17
CA SER A 209 -37.52 8.50 -37.90
C SER A 209 -37.30 7.14 -38.55
N ILE A 210 -38.41 6.40 -38.75
CA ILE A 210 -38.44 5.21 -39.60
C ILE A 210 -39.15 5.57 -40.87
N VAL A 211 -38.53 5.28 -42.01
CA VAL A 211 -39.11 5.47 -43.33
C VAL A 211 -39.47 4.10 -43.88
N ALA A 212 -40.77 3.92 -44.17
CA ALA A 212 -41.31 2.71 -44.76
C ALA A 212 -41.50 2.88 -46.29
N ASP A 213 -40.99 1.95 -47.07
CA ASP A 213 -41.11 1.95 -48.54
C ASP A 213 -41.25 0.51 -49.12
N GLY A 214 -41.87 0.39 -50.23
CA GLY A 214 -42.05 -0.89 -50.94
C GLY A 214 -43.49 -1.33 -51.06
N SER A 215 -43.75 -2.65 -51.11
CA SER A 215 -45.07 -3.21 -51.21
C SER A 215 -45.40 -4.24 -50.14
N LEU A 216 -46.68 -4.37 -49.79
CA LEU A 216 -47.14 -5.34 -48.77
C LEU A 216 -48.20 -6.27 -49.42
N SER A 217 -48.15 -7.57 -49.09
CA SER A 217 -49.11 -8.58 -49.54
C SER A 217 -50.28 -8.63 -48.57
N ILE A 218 -51.37 -8.03 -48.96
CA ILE A 218 -52.51 -7.77 -48.08
C ILE A 218 -53.61 -8.81 -48.33
N ALA A 219 -54.16 -9.37 -47.25
CA ALA A 219 -55.31 -10.28 -47.34
C ALA A 219 -56.60 -9.51 -47.68
N SER A 220 -57.57 -10.19 -48.37
CA SER A 220 -58.83 -9.59 -48.61
C SER A 220 -59.59 -9.26 -47.33
N GLY A 221 -60.17 -8.04 -47.29
CA GLY A 221 -60.92 -7.55 -46.12
C GLY A 221 -60.08 -6.99 -44.97
N THR A 222 -58.81 -6.76 -45.17
CA THR A 222 -57.95 -6.06 -44.23
C THR A 222 -58.26 -4.56 -44.32
N ASP A 223 -58.47 -3.93 -43.14
CA ASP A 223 -58.80 -2.50 -43.10
C ASP A 223 -57.54 -1.63 -42.78
N ARG A 224 -56.53 -2.22 -42.17
CA ARG A 224 -55.30 -1.50 -41.70
C ARG A 224 -54.07 -2.33 -41.94
N VAL A 225 -53.01 -1.64 -42.31
CA VAL A 225 -51.71 -2.26 -42.51
C VAL A 225 -50.65 -1.45 -41.75
N GLY A 226 -49.80 -2.16 -41.07
CA GLY A 226 -48.73 -1.57 -40.27
C GLY A 226 -47.70 -2.59 -39.86
N PHE A 227 -46.95 -2.26 -38.87
CA PHE A 227 -45.95 -3.13 -38.26
C PHE A 227 -45.89 -2.91 -36.75
N THR A 228 -45.37 -3.88 -36.05
CA THR A 228 -45.08 -3.79 -34.63
C THR A 228 -43.58 -3.61 -34.43
N LEU A 229 -43.22 -2.66 -33.58
CA LEU A 229 -41.86 -2.46 -33.11
C LEU A 229 -41.72 -3.10 -31.73
N ASP A 230 -40.70 -3.92 -31.55
CA ASP A 230 -40.34 -4.54 -30.27
C ASP A 230 -38.85 -4.24 -30.00
N PRO A 231 -38.55 -3.08 -29.35
CA PRO A 231 -37.20 -2.67 -29.08
C PRO A 231 -36.61 -3.52 -27.95
N ALA A 232 -35.41 -4.07 -28.15
CA ALA A 232 -34.58 -4.57 -27.06
C ALA A 232 -34.09 -3.39 -26.23
N PRO A 233 -33.71 -3.60 -24.96
CA PRO A 233 -33.05 -2.57 -24.17
C PRO A 233 -31.79 -2.05 -24.88
N PHE A 234 -31.56 -0.76 -24.84
CA PHE A 234 -30.36 -0.15 -25.43
C PHE A 234 -29.26 -0.06 -24.38
N GLU A 235 -28.19 -0.78 -24.60
CA GLU A 235 -27.01 -0.77 -23.74
C GLU A 235 -26.10 0.39 -24.13
N VAL A 236 -25.81 1.26 -23.17
CA VAL A 236 -24.96 2.44 -23.35
C VAL A 236 -23.49 2.09 -23.20
N GLU A 237 -22.62 2.48 -24.14
CA GLU A 237 -21.17 2.42 -24.05
C GLU A 237 -20.59 3.69 -23.43
N SER A 238 -21.07 4.86 -23.88
CA SER A 238 -20.69 6.14 -23.29
C SER A 238 -21.82 7.15 -23.37
N PHE A 239 -21.78 8.13 -22.48
CA PHE A 239 -22.74 9.22 -22.48
C PHE A 239 -22.13 10.52 -22.02
N THR A 240 -22.70 11.64 -22.50
CA THR A 240 -22.32 13.00 -22.09
C THR A 240 -23.50 13.67 -21.41
N ILE A 241 -23.29 14.23 -20.24
CA ILE A 241 -24.31 14.88 -19.43
C ILE A 241 -23.85 16.24 -18.92
N THR A 242 -24.80 17.12 -18.64
CA THR A 242 -24.55 18.40 -17.97
C THR A 242 -24.38 18.22 -16.46
N ALA A 243 -23.80 19.20 -15.77
CA ALA A 243 -23.70 19.19 -14.31
C ALA A 243 -25.07 19.12 -13.62
N GLU A 244 -26.12 19.74 -14.21
CA GLU A 244 -27.48 19.67 -13.67
C GLU A 244 -28.04 18.25 -13.70
N THR A 245 -27.87 17.57 -14.82
CA THR A 245 -28.28 16.17 -14.97
C THR A 245 -27.46 15.24 -14.07
N PHE A 246 -26.14 15.47 -13.98
CA PHE A 246 -25.30 14.71 -13.08
C PHE A 246 -25.81 14.76 -11.64
N ASN A 247 -26.19 15.92 -11.14
CA ASN A 247 -26.72 16.07 -9.77
C ASN A 247 -27.98 15.24 -9.52
N THR A 248 -28.73 14.86 -10.56
CA THR A 248 -29.92 14.01 -10.41
C THR A 248 -29.58 12.51 -10.36
N ILE A 249 -28.44 12.12 -10.91
CA ILE A 249 -27.98 10.73 -10.99
C ILE A 249 -26.74 10.45 -10.12
N GLN A 250 -26.23 11.46 -9.42
CA GLN A 250 -24.99 11.36 -8.62
C GLN A 250 -25.05 10.25 -7.57
N ASP A 251 -26.23 9.92 -7.04
CA ASP A 251 -26.39 8.85 -6.05
C ASP A 251 -26.07 7.46 -6.65
N ASN A 252 -26.06 7.33 -7.98
CA ASN A 252 -25.63 6.13 -8.68
C ASN A 252 -24.10 6.05 -8.79
N PHE A 253 -23.40 7.19 -8.58
CA PHE A 253 -21.95 7.28 -8.58
C PHE A 253 -21.41 7.12 -7.16
N GLY A 254 -20.74 6.01 -6.88
CA GLY A 254 -20.03 5.82 -5.62
C GLY A 254 -20.89 5.35 -4.45
N GLY A 255 -22.13 4.91 -4.68
CA GLY A 255 -23.06 4.43 -3.65
C GLY A 255 -22.61 3.20 -2.86
N GLU A 256 -21.71 2.39 -3.39
CA GLU A 256 -21.04 1.33 -2.64
C GLU A 256 -19.58 1.72 -2.36
N THR A 257 -19.18 1.60 -1.11
CA THR A 257 -17.81 1.80 -0.65
C THR A 257 -16.91 0.84 -1.41
N VAL A 258 -16.29 1.29 -2.49
CA VAL A 258 -15.27 0.51 -3.16
C VAL A 258 -14.09 0.42 -2.21
N LYS A 259 -14.00 -0.68 -1.49
CA LYS A 259 -12.88 -0.98 -0.61
C LYS A 259 -11.72 -1.43 -1.45
N ILE A 260 -10.85 -0.51 -1.77
CA ILE A 260 -9.53 -0.88 -2.24
C ILE A 260 -8.72 -1.14 -0.98
N VAL A 261 -8.36 -2.38 -0.78
CA VAL A 261 -7.59 -2.82 0.39
C VAL A 261 -6.22 -3.23 -0.11
N GLU A 262 -5.22 -2.44 0.23
CA GLU A 262 -3.84 -2.84 0.10
C GLU A 262 -3.28 -3.12 1.48
N THR A 263 -2.55 -4.22 1.61
CA THR A 263 -1.92 -4.60 2.87
C THR A 263 -0.41 -4.54 2.70
N PHE A 264 0.24 -3.82 3.58
CA PHE A 264 1.69 -3.66 3.64
C PHE A 264 2.20 -4.41 4.85
N ASP A 265 2.99 -5.44 4.62
CA ASP A 265 3.67 -6.13 5.72
C ASP A 265 4.81 -5.25 6.22
N LEU A 266 4.89 -5.09 7.54
CA LEU A 266 6.04 -4.44 8.14
C LEU A 266 7.22 -5.43 8.16
N PRO A 267 8.47 -4.95 8.02
CA PRO A 267 9.63 -5.83 8.12
C PRO A 267 9.61 -6.65 9.40
N GLU A 268 10.01 -7.93 9.35
CA GLU A 268 10.00 -8.83 10.52
C GLU A 268 10.75 -8.25 11.73
N ASN A 269 11.82 -7.48 11.48
CA ASN A 269 12.60 -6.85 12.53
C ASN A 269 12.06 -5.46 12.93
N ALA A 270 10.93 -5.01 12.37
CA ALA A 270 10.37 -3.70 12.72
C ALA A 270 9.93 -3.60 14.18
N ASP A 271 9.61 -4.72 14.82
CA ASP A 271 9.24 -4.79 16.24
C ASP A 271 10.42 -4.56 17.19
N GLU A 272 11.66 -4.72 16.70
CA GLU A 272 12.87 -4.37 17.45
C GLU A 272 13.16 -2.86 17.49
N PHE A 273 12.46 -2.07 16.68
CA PHE A 273 12.73 -0.63 16.51
C PHE A 273 11.49 0.22 16.77
N ALA A 274 11.68 1.36 17.38
CA ALA A 274 10.72 2.46 17.34
C ALA A 274 11.06 3.36 16.14
N LEU A 275 10.08 3.56 15.25
CA LEU A 275 10.23 4.37 14.04
C LEU A 275 9.66 5.75 14.28
N GLN A 276 10.45 6.78 14.11
CA GLN A 276 9.95 8.15 14.06
C GLN A 276 10.14 8.71 12.66
N LEU A 277 9.04 8.94 11.98
CA LEU A 277 9.04 9.53 10.64
C LEU A 277 9.12 11.06 10.74
N ARG A 278 9.92 11.67 9.86
CA ARG A 278 9.96 13.11 9.64
C ARG A 278 8.91 13.53 8.65
N THR A 279 8.79 12.76 7.58
CA THR A 279 7.83 12.95 6.51
C THR A 279 7.13 11.63 6.23
N ALA A 280 5.86 11.68 5.92
CA ALA A 280 5.16 10.55 5.35
C ALA A 280 4.09 11.11 4.42
N GLY A 281 4.26 10.88 3.16
CA GLY A 281 3.41 11.37 2.09
C GLY A 281 2.85 10.23 1.26
N LEU A 282 1.61 10.39 0.81
CA LEU A 282 0.96 9.49 -0.13
C LEU A 282 0.44 10.31 -1.30
N THR A 283 0.84 9.94 -2.50
CA THR A 283 0.40 10.58 -3.74
C THR A 283 -0.41 9.62 -4.56
N PHE A 284 -1.59 10.04 -4.99
CA PHE A 284 -2.41 9.30 -5.96
C PHE A 284 -2.33 9.95 -7.33
N ILE A 285 -2.16 9.13 -8.36
CA ILE A 285 -2.05 9.57 -9.75
C ILE A 285 -3.19 8.92 -10.54
N PRO A 286 -4.29 9.64 -10.80
CA PRO A 286 -5.39 9.10 -11.57
C PRO A 286 -4.98 8.91 -13.04
N GLN A 287 -5.26 7.73 -13.61
CA GLN A 287 -4.91 7.40 -15.00
C GLN A 287 -6.05 7.64 -15.98
N SER A 288 -7.29 7.51 -15.53
CA SER A 288 -8.47 7.54 -16.41
C SER A 288 -9.64 8.34 -15.83
N LEU A 289 -9.35 9.36 -15.04
CA LEU A 289 -10.40 10.23 -14.52
C LEU A 289 -11.00 11.06 -15.66
N PRO A 290 -12.32 11.00 -15.87
CA PRO A 290 -12.98 11.87 -16.84
C PRO A 290 -12.70 13.35 -16.57
N ALA A 291 -12.52 14.13 -17.65
CA ALA A 291 -12.37 15.58 -17.50
C ALA A 291 -13.61 16.16 -16.79
N ASN A 292 -13.40 17.18 -15.97
CA ASN A 292 -14.45 17.90 -15.22
C ASN A 292 -15.13 17.09 -14.09
N LEU A 293 -14.73 15.83 -13.86
CA LEU A 293 -15.18 15.05 -12.72
C LEU A 293 -14.25 15.28 -11.52
N ASN A 294 -14.84 15.71 -10.41
CA ASN A 294 -14.16 15.83 -9.13
C ASN A 294 -14.67 14.73 -8.21
N LEU A 295 -13.77 13.97 -7.61
CA LEU A 295 -14.11 12.96 -6.63
C LEU A 295 -13.56 13.37 -5.26
N SER A 296 -14.39 13.28 -4.25
CA SER A 296 -13.98 13.41 -2.84
C SER A 296 -14.19 12.07 -2.16
N GLY A 297 -13.18 11.62 -1.46
CA GLY A 297 -13.20 10.33 -0.78
C GLY A 297 -12.43 10.37 0.53
N GLN A 298 -12.28 9.23 1.14
CA GLN A 298 -11.58 9.06 2.40
C GLN A 298 -10.55 7.93 2.30
N LEU A 299 -9.33 8.23 2.70
CA LEU A 299 -8.28 7.24 2.97
C LEU A 299 -8.40 6.82 4.43
N THR A 300 -8.38 5.54 4.70
CA THR A 300 -8.24 4.97 6.04
C THR A 300 -7.00 4.11 6.10
N ILE A 301 -6.16 4.30 7.10
CA ILE A 301 -5.01 3.45 7.40
C ILE A 301 -5.25 2.79 8.75
N GLU A 302 -5.16 1.46 8.78
CA GLU A 302 -5.42 0.63 9.96
C GLU A 302 -4.22 -0.26 10.26
N GLY A 303 -3.92 -0.45 11.54
CA GLY A 303 -2.97 -1.46 12.00
C GLY A 303 -3.62 -2.84 12.08
N LEU A 304 -2.96 -3.86 11.53
CA LEU A 304 -3.41 -5.25 11.55
C LEU A 304 -2.49 -6.09 12.45
N ASN A 305 -3.08 -7.09 13.11
CA ASN A 305 -2.33 -8.08 13.88
C ASN A 305 -1.76 -9.19 12.95
N GLU A 306 -1.03 -10.16 13.51
CA GLU A 306 -0.46 -11.31 12.79
C GLU A 306 -1.49 -12.16 12.02
N LEU A 307 -2.77 -12.09 12.39
CA LEU A 307 -3.85 -12.80 11.71
C LEU A 307 -4.49 -11.95 10.58
N GLY A 308 -3.95 -10.77 10.30
CA GLY A 308 -4.51 -9.83 9.32
C GLY A 308 -5.83 -9.16 9.78
N LEU A 309 -6.14 -9.20 11.07
CA LEU A 309 -7.34 -8.58 11.64
C LEU A 309 -7.02 -7.18 12.17
N PRO A 310 -7.94 -6.20 12.02
CA PRO A 310 -7.76 -4.86 12.57
C PRO A 310 -7.54 -4.90 14.09
N ILE A 311 -6.59 -4.10 14.55
CA ILE A 311 -6.40 -3.82 15.97
C ILE A 311 -7.41 -2.74 16.34
N GLU A 312 -8.26 -3.01 17.35
CA GLU A 312 -9.34 -2.11 17.74
C GLU A 312 -8.83 -0.72 18.11
N GLY A 313 -9.40 0.31 17.47
CA GLY A 313 -9.05 1.71 17.68
C GLY A 313 -7.76 2.17 16.99
N LEU A 314 -6.98 1.29 16.38
CA LEU A 314 -5.69 1.63 15.77
C LEU A 314 -5.85 1.99 14.29
N TYR A 315 -6.40 3.15 14.02
CA TYR A 315 -6.60 3.68 12.67
C TYR A 315 -6.61 5.21 12.65
N PHE A 316 -6.42 5.78 11.46
CA PHE A 316 -6.71 7.20 11.19
C PHE A 316 -7.22 7.37 9.77
N THR A 317 -7.77 8.54 9.48
CA THR A 317 -8.37 8.85 8.20
C THR A 317 -7.81 10.14 7.60
N ARG A 318 -7.82 10.24 6.26
CA ARG A 318 -7.45 11.48 5.54
C ARG A 318 -8.41 11.71 4.38
N PRO A 319 -8.89 12.94 4.17
CA PRO A 319 -9.71 13.27 3.00
C PRO A 319 -8.87 13.22 1.72
N ILE A 320 -9.47 12.68 0.66
CA ILE A 320 -8.88 12.64 -0.68
C ILE A 320 -9.74 13.48 -1.60
N SER A 321 -9.12 14.23 -2.52
CA SER A 321 -9.81 14.97 -3.59
C SER A 321 -9.08 14.76 -4.90
N LEU A 322 -9.76 14.22 -5.92
CA LEU A 322 -9.27 14.02 -7.27
C LEU A 322 -9.87 15.09 -8.21
N PRO A 323 -9.18 15.57 -9.24
CA PRO A 323 -7.85 15.20 -9.70
C PRO A 323 -6.70 15.91 -8.97
N SER A 324 -6.98 16.93 -8.17
CA SER A 324 -5.96 17.72 -7.51
C SER A 324 -5.67 17.14 -6.15
N ILE A 325 -4.69 16.23 -6.08
CA ILE A 325 -4.17 15.76 -4.81
C ILE A 325 -2.82 16.42 -4.55
N PRO A 326 -2.74 17.34 -3.59
CA PRO A 326 -1.46 17.55 -2.95
C PRO A 326 -1.05 16.23 -2.26
N GLU A 327 0.24 15.98 -2.16
CA GLU A 327 0.75 14.88 -1.35
C GLU A 327 0.04 14.86 0.02
N LEU A 328 -0.65 13.76 0.30
CA LEU A 328 -1.36 13.57 1.56
C LEU A 328 -0.36 13.35 2.68
N GLN A 329 -0.34 14.22 3.67
CA GLN A 329 0.50 14.05 4.84
C GLN A 329 -0.11 13.04 5.81
N LEU A 330 0.64 11.98 6.11
CA LEU A 330 0.22 10.90 7.01
C LEU A 330 0.71 11.08 8.45
N ILE A 331 1.52 12.13 8.69
CA ILE A 331 2.02 12.52 10.01
C ILE A 331 1.21 13.70 10.51
N GLY A 332 1.04 13.74 11.82
CA GLY A 332 0.24 14.74 12.52
C GLY A 332 -1.19 14.28 12.73
N VAL A 333 -1.60 14.29 13.99
CA VAL A 333 -2.96 13.90 14.39
C VAL A 333 -3.94 14.97 13.94
N ALA A 334 -4.94 14.59 13.14
CA ALA A 334 -5.99 15.51 12.70
C ALA A 334 -6.99 15.79 13.83
N GLU A 335 -7.76 16.88 13.71
CA GLU A 335 -8.78 17.22 14.69
C GLU A 335 -9.85 16.12 14.80
N GLY A 336 -10.03 15.58 15.99
CA GLY A 336 -10.98 14.50 16.26
C GLY A 336 -10.43 13.08 16.06
N GLU A 337 -9.16 12.93 15.70
CA GLU A 337 -8.46 11.65 15.62
C GLU A 337 -7.52 11.46 16.81
N GLU A 338 -7.20 10.20 17.12
CA GLU A 338 -6.28 9.84 18.21
C GLU A 338 -4.90 9.43 17.66
N HIS A 339 -4.83 9.06 16.38
CA HIS A 339 -3.65 8.46 15.77
C HIS A 339 -3.21 9.17 14.47
N ASP A 340 -1.94 9.02 14.17
CA ASP A 340 -1.29 9.25 12.89
C ASP A 340 -0.40 8.05 12.56
N LEU A 341 0.30 8.09 11.45
CA LEU A 341 1.16 6.95 11.06
C LEU A 341 2.26 6.65 12.10
N ASN A 342 2.86 7.68 12.71
CA ASN A 342 3.87 7.48 13.75
C ASN A 342 3.31 6.76 14.97
N SER A 343 2.12 7.15 15.44
CA SER A 343 1.47 6.55 16.59
C SER A 343 1.03 5.12 16.31
N ILE A 344 0.56 4.82 15.09
CA ILE A 344 0.22 3.45 14.69
C ILE A 344 1.47 2.56 14.70
N LEU A 345 2.55 2.98 14.05
CA LEU A 345 3.79 2.21 13.94
C LEU A 345 4.45 1.92 15.30
N ASN A 346 4.17 2.74 16.32
CA ASN A 346 4.75 2.62 17.66
C ASN A 346 3.73 2.25 18.76
N SER A 347 2.54 1.77 18.37
CA SER A 347 1.48 1.36 19.32
C SER A 347 1.83 0.10 20.10
N GLU A 348 1.09 -0.16 21.19
CA GLU A 348 1.10 -1.45 21.89
C GLU A 348 -0.34 -2.01 21.98
N PRO A 349 -0.66 -3.15 21.34
CA PRO A 349 0.24 -3.99 20.55
C PRO A 349 0.64 -3.32 19.23
N ARG A 350 1.85 -3.65 18.78
CA ARG A 350 2.36 -3.18 17.49
C ARG A 350 1.65 -3.88 16.34
N PRO A 351 1.30 -3.20 15.24
CA PRO A 351 0.78 -3.86 14.07
C PRO A 351 1.85 -4.73 13.40
N HIS A 352 1.42 -5.87 12.87
CA HIS A 352 2.25 -6.72 12.01
C HIS A 352 2.25 -6.20 10.57
N SER A 353 1.11 -5.66 10.15
CA SER A 353 0.95 -5.05 8.83
C SER A 353 0.01 -3.84 8.90
N LEU A 354 0.04 -3.03 7.87
CA LEU A 354 -0.86 -1.88 7.69
C LEU A 354 -1.83 -2.18 6.56
N ARG A 355 -3.08 -1.78 6.72
CA ARG A 355 -4.08 -1.83 5.67
C ARG A 355 -4.48 -0.44 5.24
N MET A 356 -4.36 -0.18 3.95
CA MET A 356 -4.85 1.03 3.31
C MET A 356 -6.20 0.78 2.65
N THR A 357 -7.19 1.54 3.00
CA THR A 357 -8.51 1.50 2.39
C THR A 357 -8.86 2.88 1.84
N VAL A 358 -9.23 2.94 0.58
CA VAL A 358 -9.73 4.15 -0.05
C VAL A 358 -11.20 3.94 -0.38
N GLY A 359 -12.06 4.84 0.04
CA GLY A 359 -13.49 4.64 -0.12
C GLY A 359 -14.34 5.88 0.16
N SER A 360 -15.66 5.66 0.26
CA SER A 360 -16.63 6.72 0.53
C SER A 360 -16.56 7.87 -0.48
N PHE A 361 -16.37 7.52 -1.77
CA PHE A 361 -16.30 8.54 -2.82
C PHE A 361 -17.65 9.22 -3.02
N SER A 362 -17.61 10.53 -3.10
CA SER A 362 -18.68 11.37 -3.64
C SER A 362 -18.16 12.05 -4.90
N ALA A 363 -18.99 12.07 -5.93
CA ALA A 363 -18.68 12.67 -7.20
C ALA A 363 -19.32 14.05 -7.33
N ASN A 364 -18.65 14.98 -8.00
CA ASN A 364 -19.14 16.30 -8.32
C ASN A 364 -18.60 16.72 -9.69
N VAL A 365 -19.38 17.43 -10.46
CA VAL A 365 -18.99 17.96 -11.78
C VAL A 365 -18.81 19.47 -11.68
N THR A 366 -17.80 19.99 -12.37
CA THR A 366 -17.56 21.43 -12.45
C THR A 366 -18.79 22.11 -13.07
N PRO A 367 -19.41 23.11 -12.45
CA PRO A 367 -20.57 23.80 -12.98
C PRO A 367 -20.35 24.32 -14.41
N GLU A 368 -21.42 24.29 -15.22
CA GLU A 368 -21.44 24.74 -16.62
C GLU A 368 -20.59 23.93 -17.62
N GLU A 369 -20.03 22.80 -17.19
CA GLU A 369 -19.27 21.90 -18.06
C GLU A 369 -20.01 20.58 -18.29
N GLU A 370 -19.70 19.93 -19.39
CA GLU A 370 -20.22 18.60 -19.71
C GLU A 370 -19.25 17.52 -19.21
N LEU A 371 -19.81 16.40 -18.75
CA LEU A 371 -19.10 15.23 -18.33
C LEU A 371 -19.36 14.08 -19.29
N THR A 372 -18.31 13.51 -19.87
CA THR A 372 -18.39 12.29 -20.66
C THR A 372 -17.90 11.10 -19.85
N ILE A 373 -18.73 10.06 -19.77
CA ILE A 373 -18.42 8.80 -19.11
C ILE A 373 -18.47 7.68 -20.13
N THR A 374 -17.43 6.86 -20.14
CA THR A 374 -17.31 5.67 -20.99
C THR A 374 -17.26 4.41 -20.13
N TYR A 375 -17.97 3.38 -20.50
CA TYR A 375 -17.94 2.08 -19.83
C TYR A 375 -16.79 1.18 -20.30
N PRO A 376 -16.17 0.42 -19.39
CA PRO A 376 -16.42 0.42 -17.94
C PRO A 376 -16.04 1.75 -17.30
N ALA A 377 -16.92 2.28 -16.44
CA ALA A 377 -16.69 3.55 -15.76
C ALA A 377 -15.82 3.34 -14.52
N THR A 378 -14.58 2.95 -14.76
CA THR A 378 -13.58 2.63 -13.73
C THR A 378 -12.45 3.64 -13.81
N ILE A 379 -12.04 4.17 -12.67
CA ILE A 379 -10.84 4.99 -12.53
C ILE A 379 -9.71 4.10 -12.02
N SER A 380 -8.57 4.19 -12.68
CA SER A 380 -7.32 3.58 -12.20
C SER A 380 -6.50 4.62 -11.46
N LEU A 381 -6.12 4.32 -10.22
CA LEU A 381 -5.31 5.19 -9.38
C LEU A 381 -3.96 4.51 -9.12
N ASN A 382 -2.90 5.02 -9.70
CA ASN A 382 -1.57 4.68 -9.24
C ASN A 382 -1.30 5.42 -7.93
N TYR A 383 -0.52 4.84 -7.05
CA TYR A 383 -0.13 5.50 -5.82
C TYR A 383 1.36 5.30 -5.53
N GLU A 384 1.92 6.28 -4.87
CA GLU A 384 3.29 6.27 -4.36
C GLU A 384 3.27 6.75 -2.91
N ALA A 385 3.79 5.92 -2.01
CA ALA A 385 4.00 6.27 -0.60
C ALA A 385 5.49 6.53 -0.36
N LYS A 386 5.81 7.65 0.28
CA LYS A 386 7.16 8.02 0.67
C LYS A 386 7.20 8.36 2.14
N MET A 387 8.11 7.74 2.87
CA MET A 387 8.26 7.91 4.32
C MET A 387 9.72 8.15 4.66
N GLY A 388 10.06 9.39 5.05
CA GLY A 388 11.41 9.76 5.49
C GLY A 388 11.56 9.60 7.00
N LEU A 389 12.63 8.93 7.44
CA LEU A 389 12.92 8.73 8.85
C LEU A 389 13.51 10.00 9.49
N LYS A 390 12.99 10.36 10.65
CA LYS A 390 13.63 11.29 11.58
C LYS A 390 14.61 10.56 12.48
N SER A 391 14.19 9.41 13.02
CA SER A 391 15.02 8.56 13.85
C SER A 391 14.52 7.12 13.82
N LEU A 392 15.45 6.21 14.02
CA LEU A 392 15.23 4.79 14.20
C LEU A 392 15.82 4.43 15.58
N VAL A 393 14.97 3.97 16.47
CA VAL A 393 15.37 3.68 17.84
C VAL A 393 15.32 2.18 18.05
N HIS A 394 16.49 1.56 18.21
CA HIS A 394 16.55 0.16 18.59
C HIS A 394 16.16 0.01 20.06
N THR A 395 15.06 -0.68 20.32
CA THR A 395 14.59 -1.02 21.67
C THR A 395 15.02 -2.44 21.98
N PRO A 396 15.74 -2.69 23.07
CA PRO A 396 16.06 -4.06 23.45
C PRO A 396 14.76 -4.82 23.68
N ALA A 397 14.66 -6.02 23.11
CA ALA A 397 13.50 -6.87 23.28
C ALA A 397 13.21 -7.07 24.76
N LYS A 398 11.96 -6.88 25.18
CA LYS A 398 11.51 -7.18 26.55
C LYS A 398 11.69 -8.68 26.80
N GLY A 399 12.80 -9.06 27.46
CA GLY A 399 13.05 -10.44 27.89
C GLY A 399 13.60 -11.37 26.82
N GLY A 400 14.02 -10.86 25.67
CA GLY A 400 14.74 -11.66 24.69
C GLY A 400 16.10 -12.13 25.22
N GLU A 401 16.56 -13.30 24.77
CA GLU A 401 17.82 -13.94 25.16
C GLU A 401 19.09 -13.09 24.84
N ASP A 402 18.93 -11.90 24.27
CA ASP A 402 19.99 -10.96 23.92
C ASP A 402 20.48 -10.05 25.08
N SER A 403 19.89 -10.15 26.25
CA SER A 403 20.48 -9.58 27.46
C SER A 403 21.73 -10.39 27.80
N GLY A 404 22.86 -9.98 27.23
CA GLY A 404 24.12 -10.61 27.53
C GLY A 404 24.49 -10.37 28.98
N GLU A 405 24.42 -11.41 29.82
CA GLU A 405 25.03 -11.44 31.12
C GLU A 405 26.54 -11.30 30.95
N ALA A 406 27.04 -10.08 31.05
CA ALA A 406 28.43 -9.88 31.34
C ALA A 406 28.60 -10.09 32.84
N LYS A 407 28.52 -11.35 33.27
CA LYS A 407 28.88 -11.70 34.66
C LYS A 407 30.38 -11.53 34.84
N ILE A 408 30.75 -10.50 35.57
CA ILE A 408 32.03 -10.51 36.28
C ILE A 408 31.83 -11.53 37.42
N PRO A 409 32.62 -12.61 37.51
CA PRO A 409 32.46 -13.59 38.57
C PRO A 409 32.52 -12.92 39.93
N ASP A 410 31.47 -13.11 40.74
CA ASP A 410 31.29 -12.51 42.07
C ASP A 410 32.45 -12.81 43.08
N ASP A 411 33.28 -13.84 42.80
CA ASP A 411 34.30 -14.35 43.67
C ASP A 411 35.73 -13.79 43.44
N THR A 412 35.89 -12.89 42.45
CA THR A 412 37.19 -12.29 42.23
C THR A 412 37.28 -10.99 43.00
N PRO A 413 38.16 -10.87 44.02
CA PRO A 413 38.41 -9.61 44.71
C PRO A 413 39.18 -8.68 43.75
N VAL A 414 38.42 -7.89 43.00
CA VAL A 414 38.95 -7.08 41.93
C VAL A 414 38.66 -5.62 42.24
N ASP A 415 39.70 -4.87 42.57
CA ASP A 415 39.60 -3.42 42.65
C ASP A 415 39.73 -2.88 41.23
N PHE A 416 38.63 -2.38 40.67
CA PHE A 416 38.65 -1.73 39.36
C PHE A 416 39.35 -0.38 39.46
N LYS A 417 40.25 -0.11 38.54
CA LYS A 417 40.90 1.21 38.48
C LYS A 417 40.28 2.11 37.43
N ASN A 418 40.06 1.54 36.25
CA ASN A 418 39.57 2.27 35.09
C ASN A 418 38.79 1.31 34.19
N ALA A 419 37.76 1.81 33.58
CA ALA A 419 37.07 1.14 32.48
C ALA A 419 37.08 2.04 31.24
N LYS A 420 37.24 1.43 30.09
CA LYS A 420 37.11 2.08 28.79
C LYS A 420 36.04 1.36 28.01
N ILE A 421 35.04 2.08 27.52
CA ILE A 421 34.07 1.56 26.59
C ILE A 421 34.53 1.91 25.19
N PHE A 422 34.58 0.90 24.35
CA PHE A 422 34.92 1.01 22.94
C PHE A 422 33.64 0.86 22.14
N PHE A 423 33.39 1.80 21.26
CA PHE A 423 32.31 1.77 20.26
C PHE A 423 32.99 1.64 18.91
N GLU A 424 32.75 0.55 18.25
CA GLU A 424 33.19 0.31 16.87
C GLU A 424 31.98 0.29 15.96
N ILE A 425 31.95 1.18 14.98
CA ILE A 425 30.83 1.38 14.09
C ILE A 425 31.34 1.24 12.66
N ASN A 426 30.65 0.41 11.89
CA ASN A 426 30.90 0.20 10.48
C ASN A 426 29.65 0.56 9.70
N ASN A 427 29.69 1.67 8.96
CA ASN A 427 28.62 2.11 8.09
C ASN A 427 29.01 1.84 6.65
N THR A 428 28.36 0.91 6.01
CA THR A 428 28.60 0.59 4.58
C THR A 428 27.69 1.39 3.64
N SER A 429 26.68 2.07 4.21
CA SER A 429 25.69 2.81 3.40
C SER A 429 26.28 4.09 2.80
N PRO A 430 25.68 4.60 1.71
CA PRO A 430 26.09 5.86 1.09
C PRO A 430 25.73 7.10 1.91
N ALA A 431 24.91 6.96 2.96
CA ALA A 431 24.50 8.07 3.83
C ALA A 431 25.43 8.25 5.04
N GLY A 432 25.71 9.49 5.38
CA GLY A 432 26.29 9.83 6.68
C GLY A 432 25.22 9.75 7.76
N LEU A 433 25.58 9.22 8.94
CA LEU A 433 24.64 8.98 10.02
C LEU A 433 25.11 9.66 11.31
N SER A 434 24.17 10.15 12.09
CA SER A 434 24.37 10.50 13.49
C SER A 434 23.77 9.42 14.36
N LEU A 435 24.53 8.93 15.32
CA LEU A 435 24.14 7.86 16.21
C LEU A 435 24.17 8.36 17.64
N GLU A 436 23.11 8.09 18.39
CA GLU A 436 23.09 8.15 19.83
C GLU A 436 23.04 6.73 20.37
N ILE A 437 24.06 6.34 21.12
CA ILE A 437 24.13 5.02 21.74
C ILE A 437 23.97 5.20 23.23
N TRP A 438 22.89 4.65 23.75
CA TRP A 438 22.55 4.64 25.15
C TRP A 438 22.86 3.29 25.78
N LEU A 439 23.46 3.29 26.97
CA LEU A 439 23.71 2.11 27.77
C LEU A 439 23.14 2.36 29.17
N SER A 440 22.39 1.39 29.71
CA SER A 440 21.79 1.52 31.05
C SER A 440 21.77 0.18 31.78
N PRO A 441 21.87 0.14 33.10
CA PRO A 441 21.61 -1.04 33.91
C PRO A 441 20.13 -1.39 33.97
N ASN A 442 19.25 -0.46 33.59
CA ASN A 442 17.80 -0.62 33.59
C ASN A 442 17.25 -0.64 32.15
N PRO A 443 16.05 -1.22 31.91
CA PRO A 443 15.38 -1.10 30.66
C PRO A 443 15.21 0.37 30.24
N ILE A 444 15.65 0.70 29.04
CA ILE A 444 15.63 2.06 28.52
C ILE A 444 14.23 2.38 28.02
N ASN A 445 13.69 3.52 28.43
CA ASN A 445 12.44 4.03 27.84
C ASN A 445 12.72 4.54 26.42
N ALA A 446 12.12 3.90 25.41
CA ALA A 446 12.33 4.22 24.02
C ALA A 446 11.96 5.66 23.67
N GLU A 447 10.88 6.19 24.26
CA GLU A 447 10.42 7.57 24.00
C GLU A 447 11.29 8.63 24.69
N ASN A 448 11.90 8.27 25.82
CA ASN A 448 12.73 9.20 26.57
C ASN A 448 13.91 8.47 27.23
N PRO A 449 14.97 8.14 26.47
CA PRO A 449 16.14 7.45 26.98
C PRO A 449 16.85 8.20 28.12
N SER A 450 16.73 9.53 28.13
CA SER A 450 17.33 10.39 29.17
C SER A 450 16.57 10.37 30.50
N SER A 451 15.43 9.70 30.60
CA SER A 451 14.64 9.60 31.85
C SER A 451 15.33 8.77 32.91
N ASP A 452 16.23 7.86 32.54
CA ASP A 452 17.05 7.11 33.47
C ASP A 452 18.36 7.87 33.79
N PRO A 453 18.54 8.35 35.04
CA PRO A 453 19.77 9.07 35.43
C PRO A 453 21.01 8.18 35.44
N SER A 454 20.86 6.87 35.40
CA SER A 454 21.95 5.89 35.30
C SER A 454 22.34 5.58 33.85
N ALA A 455 21.56 6.03 32.89
CA ALA A 455 21.83 5.83 31.47
C ALA A 455 23.05 6.65 31.02
N PHE A 456 23.90 6.00 30.27
CA PHE A 456 25.09 6.58 29.68
C PHE A 456 24.89 6.80 28.19
N LYS A 457 25.13 8.03 27.71
CA LYS A 457 24.95 8.41 26.30
C LYS A 457 26.30 8.64 25.62
N ASN A 458 26.44 8.13 24.40
CA ASN A 458 27.51 8.49 23.48
C ASN A 458 26.95 8.93 22.15
N GLU A 459 27.36 10.10 21.67
CA GLU A 459 26.96 10.66 20.38
C GLU A 459 28.09 10.51 19.37
N LEU A 460 27.80 9.98 18.21
CA LEU A 460 28.76 9.71 17.17
C LEU A 460 28.21 10.10 15.81
N THR A 461 28.99 10.83 15.04
CA THR A 461 28.72 11.05 13.61
C THR A 461 29.66 10.19 12.81
N ILE A 462 29.12 9.44 11.86
CA ILE A 462 29.88 8.57 10.95
C ILE A 462 29.62 9.00 9.50
N SER A 463 30.70 9.07 8.74
CA SER A 463 30.63 9.41 7.31
C SER A 463 30.11 8.23 6.48
N PRO A 464 29.62 8.49 5.25
CA PRO A 464 29.27 7.44 4.32
C PRO A 464 30.41 6.44 4.12
N SER A 465 30.05 5.17 3.96
CA SER A 465 30.98 4.06 3.66
C SER A 465 32.25 4.07 4.51
N SER A 466 32.10 4.29 5.81
CA SER A 466 33.23 4.46 6.72
C SER A 466 33.11 3.64 8.00
N ARG A 467 34.28 3.41 8.64
CA ARG A 467 34.39 2.77 9.94
C ARG A 467 34.91 3.78 10.96
N LYS A 468 34.31 3.80 12.14
CA LYS A 468 34.69 4.71 13.21
C LYS A 468 34.81 3.97 14.54
N THR A 469 35.86 4.29 15.29
CA THR A 469 36.02 3.82 16.66
C THR A 469 36.00 5.01 17.60
N SER A 470 35.18 4.94 18.66
CA SER A 470 35.17 5.91 19.76
C SER A 470 35.49 5.21 21.06
N ILE A 471 36.21 5.90 21.95
CA ILE A 471 36.62 5.36 23.22
C ILE A 471 36.22 6.34 24.32
N ILE A 472 35.49 5.85 25.31
CA ILE A 472 35.11 6.62 26.48
C ILE A 472 35.71 6.00 27.73
N SER A 473 36.24 6.84 28.58
CA SER A 473 36.78 6.41 29.87
C SER A 473 35.75 6.64 30.96
N LEU A 474 35.44 5.60 31.70
CA LEU A 474 34.55 5.64 32.87
C LEU A 474 35.38 5.50 34.16
N SER A 475 34.93 6.20 35.18
CA SER A 475 35.41 5.94 36.54
C SER A 475 34.93 4.56 37.04
N GLU A 476 35.56 4.03 38.04
CA GLU A 476 35.16 2.80 38.73
C GLU A 476 33.65 2.82 39.07
N LYS A 477 33.21 3.91 39.71
CA LYS A 477 31.80 4.06 40.10
C LYS A 477 30.86 4.02 38.91
N GLN A 478 31.14 4.79 37.85
CA GLN A 478 30.28 4.83 36.66
C GLN A 478 30.16 3.47 35.95
N PHE A 479 31.27 2.73 35.91
CA PHE A 479 31.26 1.40 35.32
C PHE A 479 30.51 0.39 36.20
N THR A 480 30.71 0.43 37.51
CA THR A 480 29.98 -0.41 38.46
C THR A 480 28.49 -0.11 38.40
N ASP A 481 28.12 1.16 38.46
CA ASP A 481 26.71 1.58 38.36
C ASP A 481 26.06 1.11 37.03
N LEU A 482 26.79 1.07 35.91
CA LEU A 482 26.30 0.59 34.61
C LEU A 482 26.15 -0.94 34.56
N THR A 483 26.99 -1.69 35.25
CA THR A 483 27.05 -3.16 35.18
C THR A 483 26.34 -3.88 36.34
N ASP A 484 25.84 -3.17 37.33
CA ASP A 484 25.04 -3.71 38.44
C ASP A 484 23.53 -3.53 38.12
N PRO A 485 22.73 -4.57 37.99
CA PRO A 485 22.83 -5.94 38.55
C PRO A 485 23.35 -7.03 37.59
N GLY A 486 24.20 -6.73 36.65
CA GLY A 486 24.81 -7.72 35.75
C GLY A 486 24.21 -7.76 34.36
N MET A 487 23.28 -6.86 34.07
CA MET A 487 22.68 -6.69 32.75
C MET A 487 22.88 -5.26 32.26
N VAL A 488 23.23 -5.09 30.99
CA VAL A 488 23.34 -3.78 30.36
C VAL A 488 22.36 -3.76 29.19
N TYR A 489 21.41 -2.85 29.26
CA TYR A 489 20.47 -2.56 28.17
C TYR A 489 21.11 -1.54 27.24
N HIS A 490 20.82 -1.65 25.96
CA HIS A 490 21.29 -0.68 24.99
C HIS A 490 20.15 -0.15 24.13
N GLN A 491 20.34 1.03 23.60
CA GLN A 491 19.45 1.64 22.63
C GLN A 491 20.28 2.43 21.62
N ILE A 492 20.00 2.25 20.35
CA ILE A 492 20.67 2.93 19.25
C ILE A 492 19.65 3.83 18.57
N ILE A 493 19.89 5.14 18.61
CA ILE A 493 19.08 6.10 17.86
C ILE A 493 19.90 6.51 16.65
N ILE A 494 19.31 6.33 15.46
CA ILE A 494 19.91 6.69 14.21
C ILE A 494 19.17 7.90 13.67
N THR A 495 19.89 8.97 13.39
CA THR A 495 19.35 10.13 12.69
C THR A 495 20.07 10.29 11.37
N ASN A 496 19.35 10.62 10.31
CA ASN A 496 19.98 10.97 9.05
C ASN A 496 20.66 12.32 9.19
N THR A 497 21.91 12.41 8.78
CA THR A 497 22.58 13.70 8.64
C THR A 497 22.29 14.25 7.25
N SER A 498 21.25 15.06 7.12
CA SER A 498 20.82 15.71 5.87
C SER A 498 21.89 16.62 5.22
N ASP A 499 23.03 16.82 5.88
CA ASP A 499 24.13 17.67 5.42
C ASP A 499 25.23 16.91 4.65
N ALA A 500 25.02 15.63 4.35
CA ALA A 500 25.97 14.85 3.57
C ALA A 500 25.92 15.26 2.09
N THR A 501 26.79 16.19 1.70
CA THR A 501 27.10 16.45 0.29
C THR A 501 28.39 15.71 -0.08
N PRO A 502 28.43 14.89 -1.14
CA PRO A 502 27.42 14.76 -2.20
C PRO A 502 26.21 13.95 -1.77
N ALA A 503 25.10 14.14 -2.51
CA ALA A 503 23.89 13.34 -2.33
C ALA A 503 24.22 11.86 -2.18
N PRO A 504 23.63 11.16 -1.22
CA PRO A 504 23.87 9.72 -1.05
C PRO A 504 23.56 9.01 -2.37
N GLY A 505 24.35 8.00 -2.70
CA GLY A 505 24.01 7.10 -3.79
C GLY A 505 22.83 6.21 -3.38
N PRO A 506 22.27 5.44 -4.30
CA PRO A 506 21.15 4.56 -3.98
C PRO A 506 21.56 3.56 -2.88
N PHE A 507 20.67 3.33 -1.93
CA PHE A 507 20.82 2.24 -0.99
C PHE A 507 20.64 0.91 -1.71
N THR A 508 21.43 -0.09 -1.32
CA THR A 508 21.34 -1.44 -1.86
C THR A 508 21.14 -2.44 -0.73
N GLU A 509 20.69 -3.61 -1.07
CA GLU A 509 20.45 -4.72 -0.13
C GLU A 509 21.66 -5.06 0.74
N ASP A 510 22.88 -4.86 0.22
CA ASP A 510 24.14 -5.15 0.91
C ASP A 510 24.55 -4.09 1.93
N HIS A 511 23.89 -2.95 1.97
CA HIS A 511 24.23 -1.86 2.87
C HIS A 511 23.74 -2.13 4.29
N TYR A 512 24.64 -1.98 5.26
CA TYR A 512 24.33 -2.19 6.67
C TYR A 512 25.05 -1.21 7.58
N LEU A 513 24.52 -1.07 8.79
CA LEU A 513 25.17 -0.46 9.94
C LEU A 513 25.52 -1.57 10.94
N GLU A 514 26.78 -1.71 11.28
CA GLU A 514 27.24 -2.60 12.35
C GLU A 514 27.71 -1.78 13.53
N VAL A 515 27.17 -2.07 14.73
CA VAL A 515 27.55 -1.44 15.98
C VAL A 515 28.05 -2.50 16.94
N THR A 516 29.30 -2.38 17.36
CA THR A 516 29.90 -3.27 18.34
C THR A 516 30.36 -2.45 19.54
N VAL A 517 29.96 -2.84 20.75
CA VAL A 517 30.33 -2.15 21.97
C VAL A 517 30.90 -3.15 22.96
N TRP A 518 32.10 -2.83 23.46
CA TRP A 518 32.71 -3.62 24.54
C TRP A 518 33.40 -2.73 25.53
N ALA A 519 33.52 -3.21 26.78
CA ALA A 519 34.30 -2.57 27.79
C ALA A 519 35.65 -3.28 28.00
N GLN A 520 36.71 -2.52 28.19
CA GLN A 520 38.00 -3.00 28.67
C GLN A 520 38.18 -2.48 30.09
N VAL A 521 38.28 -3.40 31.05
CA VAL A 521 38.39 -3.10 32.47
C VAL A 521 39.81 -3.40 32.94
N GLU A 522 40.45 -2.43 33.58
CA GLU A 522 41.73 -2.63 34.26
C GLU A 522 41.49 -2.93 35.73
N CYS A 523 41.89 -4.11 36.16
CA CYS A 523 41.71 -4.57 37.52
C CYS A 523 43.04 -4.72 38.22
N LEU A 524 43.09 -4.32 39.50
CA LEU A 524 44.19 -4.68 40.39
C LEU A 524 43.91 -6.05 40.98
N VAL A 525 44.71 -7.03 40.62
CA VAL A 525 44.62 -8.35 41.25
C VAL A 525 45.46 -8.34 42.49
N ASN A 526 44.82 -8.16 43.63
CA ASN A 526 45.45 -8.41 44.93
C ASN A 526 45.19 -9.86 45.31
N LYS A 527 46.20 -10.70 45.20
CA LYS A 527 46.11 -12.00 45.86
C LYS A 527 46.15 -11.79 47.38
N ARG A 528 45.00 -11.86 48.02
CA ARG A 528 44.96 -12.06 49.49
C ARG A 528 45.34 -13.47 49.88
#